data_ec3fa4a099fe1c1cb0e1781f77a9a57f
#
_entry.id   ec3fa4a099fe1c1cb0e1781f77a9a57f
#
_cell.length_a   1.000
_cell.length_b   1.000
_cell.length_c   1.000
_cell.angle_alpha   90.00
_cell.angle_beta   90.00
_cell.angle_gamma   90.00
#
_symmetry.space_group_name_H-M   'P 1'
#
loop_
_entity.id
_entity.type
_entity.pdbx_description
1 polymer ?
#
loop_
_entity_poly.entity_id
_entity_poly.type
_entity_poly.pdbx_seq_one_letter_code
_entity_poly.pdbx_strand_id
1 'polypeptide(L)'
;MDTEQLSMTKKTLVGVQFLFVAFGATVLVPLLIGIEPATALFTAGVGTFLFHFITKGKVPIFLGSSFAFIAPIIAATKQWGLPGTIAGLTSVSLVYFAMSALVKWQGKKLLDRIFPPVVIGPAIILIGLSLSGSAVDMAKTNWILAFTSLITAILVLTFCKGLMKLVPIISGVIVGYVIAICMGEVDFSGVAAASWFSCPVSFDTITHFSWAPFLYMLPVAIAPVLEHIGDVYVVSAVAKKDFVADPGLHRTMLGDGLACLCSAFLGGPPETTYSEVTGAMSITKVTSPAVIRISAATAICFSIVGKLSALLQSIPQGVLGGIMLLLFGTIASVGVQNLMQNKVDMNETRNVIIISVMLTMGLGGAVLSSGSFAISGIGLSAVIGVVLNLVLPKTKKKEA
;
A
#
# COMPACT_ATOMS: atom_id res chain seq x y z
N MET A 1 -14.54 -8.81 23.58
CA MET A 1 -13.84 -7.98 24.60
C MET A 1 -14.03 -6.54 24.19
N ASP A 2 -14.54 -5.70 25.08
CA ASP A 2 -14.60 -4.26 24.83
C ASP A 2 -13.17 -3.73 24.73
N THR A 3 -12.74 -3.41 23.52
CA THR A 3 -11.36 -2.99 23.25
C THR A 3 -11.02 -1.64 23.87
N GLU A 4 -11.99 -0.91 24.36
CA GLU A 4 -11.81 0.34 25.14
C GLU A 4 -11.26 0.11 26.54
N GLN A 5 -11.47 -1.08 27.13
CA GLN A 5 -11.06 -1.44 28.50
C GLN A 5 -9.65 -2.04 28.60
N LEU A 6 -8.90 -2.14 27.50
CA LEU A 6 -7.50 -2.60 27.56
C LEU A 6 -6.65 -1.63 28.38
N SER A 7 -5.83 -2.17 29.29
CA SER A 7 -4.84 -1.36 30.02
C SER A 7 -3.90 -0.64 29.05
N MET A 8 -3.38 0.52 29.43
CA MET A 8 -2.49 1.32 28.59
C MET A 8 -1.27 0.52 28.12
N THR A 9 -0.69 -0.28 29.02
CA THR A 9 0.44 -1.18 28.70
C THR A 9 0.10 -2.17 27.59
N LYS A 10 -1.10 -2.79 27.64
CA LYS A 10 -1.54 -3.72 26.59
C LYS A 10 -1.78 -2.98 25.25
N LYS A 11 -2.38 -1.78 25.31
CA LYS A 11 -2.58 -0.94 24.10
C LYS A 11 -1.24 -0.58 23.47
N THR A 12 -0.24 -0.21 24.27
CA THR A 12 1.11 0.10 23.79
C THR A 12 1.78 -1.11 23.16
N LEU A 13 1.74 -2.26 23.81
CA LEU A 13 2.34 -3.49 23.28
C LEU A 13 1.72 -3.89 21.93
N VAL A 14 0.38 -3.88 21.85
CA VAL A 14 -0.31 -4.22 20.59
C VAL A 14 -0.08 -3.15 19.52
N GLY A 15 -0.01 -1.86 19.90
CA GLY A 15 0.28 -0.77 18.97
C GLY A 15 1.67 -0.89 18.35
N VAL A 16 2.70 -1.14 19.16
CA VAL A 16 4.04 -1.42 18.67
C VAL A 16 4.04 -2.65 17.75
N GLN A 17 3.34 -3.70 18.13
CA GLN A 17 3.22 -4.91 17.30
C GLN A 17 2.53 -4.63 15.96
N PHE A 18 1.48 -3.82 15.92
CA PHE A 18 0.79 -3.46 14.68
C PHE A 18 1.70 -2.66 13.75
N LEU A 19 2.61 -1.83 14.29
CA LEU A 19 3.66 -1.25 13.46
C LEU A 19 4.53 -2.34 12.82
N PHE A 20 4.94 -3.36 13.55
CA PHE A 20 5.75 -4.45 12.97
C PHE A 20 4.98 -5.27 11.91
N VAL A 21 3.66 -5.34 11.99
CA VAL A 21 2.83 -5.93 10.90
C VAL A 21 2.88 -5.05 9.65
N ALA A 22 2.76 -3.73 9.81
CA ALA A 22 2.84 -2.76 8.73
C ALA A 22 4.28 -2.55 8.23
N PHE A 23 5.28 -2.79 9.07
CA PHE A 23 6.67 -2.38 8.88
C PHE A 23 7.28 -2.94 7.59
N GLY A 24 7.02 -4.21 7.29
CA GLY A 24 7.54 -4.86 6.09
C GLY A 24 7.15 -4.09 4.82
N ALA A 25 5.88 -3.81 4.66
CA ALA A 25 5.36 -3.06 3.52
C ALA A 25 5.83 -1.59 3.52
N THR A 26 5.78 -0.91 4.67
CA THR A 26 6.19 0.49 4.81
C THR A 26 7.68 0.72 4.50
N VAL A 27 8.53 -0.28 4.77
CA VAL A 27 9.99 -0.20 4.54
C VAL A 27 10.38 -0.69 3.15
N LEU A 28 9.70 -1.70 2.62
CA LEU A 28 10.03 -2.26 1.30
C LEU A 28 9.79 -1.27 0.16
N VAL A 29 8.68 -0.55 0.18
CA VAL A 29 8.35 0.43 -0.88
C VAL A 29 9.44 1.49 -1.05
N PRO A 30 9.87 2.23 0.00
CA PRO A 30 10.91 3.25 -0.15
C PRO A 30 12.24 2.66 -0.63
N LEU A 31 12.64 1.48 -0.16
CA LEU A 31 13.87 0.82 -0.64
C LEU A 31 13.84 0.54 -2.15
N LEU A 32 12.66 0.18 -2.70
CA LEU A 32 12.49 -0.09 -4.12
C LEU A 32 12.52 1.17 -4.99
N ILE A 33 12.01 2.27 -4.49
CA ILE A 33 11.88 3.52 -5.23
C ILE A 33 13.01 4.51 -4.97
N GLY A 34 13.98 4.14 -4.12
CA GLY A 34 15.15 4.96 -3.81
C GLY A 34 14.88 6.09 -2.81
N ILE A 35 13.84 5.96 -1.96
CA ILE A 35 13.56 6.88 -0.84
C ILE A 35 14.10 6.27 0.44
N GLU A 36 14.52 7.10 1.38
CA GLU A 36 14.94 6.63 2.70
C GLU A 36 13.78 6.00 3.48
N PRO A 37 13.95 4.79 4.06
CA PRO A 37 12.93 4.16 4.90
C PRO A 37 12.46 5.05 6.06
N ALA A 38 13.34 5.87 6.61
CA ALA A 38 13.01 6.83 7.65
C ALA A 38 11.93 7.83 7.20
N THR A 39 12.04 8.36 5.98
CA THR A 39 11.05 9.29 5.42
C THR A 39 9.68 8.62 5.30
N ALA A 40 9.63 7.40 4.78
CA ALA A 40 8.37 6.67 4.64
C ALA A 40 7.73 6.32 6.01
N LEU A 41 8.53 5.92 7.01
CA LEU A 41 8.02 5.68 8.37
C LEU A 41 7.47 6.96 9.01
N PHE A 42 8.14 8.09 8.79
CA PHE A 42 7.70 9.38 9.30
C PHE A 42 6.36 9.80 8.66
N THR A 43 6.30 9.76 7.33
CA THR A 43 5.11 10.16 6.60
C THR A 43 3.92 9.23 6.85
N ALA A 44 4.14 7.91 6.98
CA ALA A 44 3.12 6.95 7.38
C ALA A 44 2.56 7.27 8.77
N GLY A 45 3.42 7.59 9.73
CA GLY A 45 2.99 7.98 11.07
C GLY A 45 2.20 9.30 11.08
N VAL A 46 2.72 10.34 10.44
CA VAL A 46 2.04 11.65 10.31
C VAL A 46 0.75 11.51 9.51
N GLY A 47 0.78 10.82 8.38
CA GLY A 47 -0.39 10.54 7.53
C GLY A 47 -1.50 9.82 8.30
N THR A 48 -1.14 8.81 9.11
CA THR A 48 -2.09 8.11 9.98
C THR A 48 -2.72 9.06 11.01
N PHE A 49 -1.97 9.98 11.63
CA PHE A 49 -2.55 10.97 12.53
C PHE A 49 -3.48 11.93 11.81
N LEU A 50 -3.11 12.43 10.62
CA LEU A 50 -3.98 13.27 9.80
C LEU A 50 -5.27 12.55 9.42
N PHE A 51 -5.18 11.30 9.00
CA PHE A 51 -6.34 10.46 8.71
C PHE A 51 -7.26 10.33 9.92
N HIS A 52 -6.70 10.04 11.10
CA HIS A 52 -7.49 9.94 12.34
C HIS A 52 -8.15 11.26 12.72
N PHE A 53 -7.46 12.39 12.49
CA PHE A 53 -8.04 13.71 12.73
C PHE A 53 -9.26 13.96 11.82
N ILE A 54 -9.14 13.69 10.52
CA ILE A 54 -10.22 13.87 9.53
C ILE A 54 -11.38 12.92 9.79
N THR A 55 -11.09 11.67 10.17
CA THR A 55 -12.10 10.64 10.48
C THR A 55 -12.64 10.72 11.90
N LYS A 56 -12.34 11.82 12.62
CA LYS A 56 -12.77 12.05 14.01
C LYS A 56 -12.31 10.95 15.00
N GLY A 57 -11.18 10.32 14.72
CA GLY A 57 -10.63 9.24 15.53
C GLY A 57 -11.48 7.97 15.57
N LYS A 58 -12.42 7.79 14.63
CA LYS A 58 -13.37 6.65 14.63
C LYS A 58 -12.82 5.41 13.93
N VAL A 59 -12.08 5.60 12.84
CA VAL A 59 -11.66 4.52 11.94
C VAL A 59 -10.27 4.02 12.33
N PRO A 60 -10.13 2.74 12.71
CA PRO A 60 -8.85 2.17 13.14
C PRO A 60 -8.00 1.72 11.93
N ILE A 61 -7.61 2.64 11.05
CA ILE A 61 -6.77 2.37 9.90
C ILE A 61 -5.37 2.96 10.13
N PHE A 62 -4.34 2.18 9.81
CA PHE A 62 -2.96 2.62 9.67
C PHE A 62 -2.68 2.87 8.19
N LEU A 63 -2.06 4.01 7.87
CA LEU A 63 -1.63 4.34 6.53
C LEU A 63 -0.14 4.02 6.36
N GLY A 64 0.23 3.58 5.18
CA GLY A 64 1.62 3.35 4.83
C GLY A 64 1.84 3.42 3.32
N SER A 65 3.06 3.18 2.89
CA SER A 65 3.50 3.38 1.51
C SER A 65 2.76 2.50 0.50
N SER A 66 2.21 3.09 -0.54
CA SER A 66 1.39 2.40 -1.54
C SER A 66 2.22 1.62 -2.56
N PHE A 67 1.97 0.32 -2.68
CA PHE A 67 2.60 -0.55 -3.68
C PHE A 67 2.18 -0.21 -5.12
N ALA A 68 1.00 0.36 -5.33
CA ALA A 68 0.50 0.71 -6.66
C ALA A 68 1.39 1.71 -7.39
N PHE A 69 2.19 2.49 -6.65
CA PHE A 69 3.05 3.52 -7.20
C PHE A 69 4.49 3.07 -7.47
N ILE A 70 4.92 1.87 -7.05
CA ILE A 70 6.32 1.45 -7.21
C ILE A 70 6.73 1.50 -8.69
N ALA A 71 6.05 0.78 -9.56
CA ALA A 71 6.38 0.74 -10.99
C ALA A 71 6.26 2.13 -11.65
N PRO A 72 5.18 2.92 -11.45
CA PRO A 72 5.08 4.28 -11.95
C PRO A 72 6.19 5.21 -11.45
N ILE A 73 6.56 5.14 -10.16
CA ILE A 73 7.64 5.97 -9.61
C ILE A 73 8.98 5.59 -10.23
N ILE A 74 9.31 4.30 -10.36
CA ILE A 74 10.55 3.85 -10.99
C ILE A 74 10.61 4.34 -12.45
N ALA A 75 9.51 4.25 -13.20
CA ALA A 75 9.45 4.72 -14.59
C ALA A 75 9.59 6.24 -14.69
N ALA A 76 8.89 6.99 -13.83
CA ALA A 76 8.94 8.44 -13.79
C ALA A 76 10.31 8.97 -13.36
N THR A 77 10.94 8.33 -12.37
CA THR A 77 12.27 8.71 -11.88
C THR A 77 13.34 8.62 -12.96
N LYS A 78 13.23 7.68 -13.89
CA LYS A 78 14.15 7.57 -15.05
C LYS A 78 14.02 8.76 -16.00
N GLN A 79 12.86 9.40 -16.06
CA GLN A 79 12.60 10.51 -17.00
C GLN A 79 12.79 11.89 -16.34
N TRP A 80 12.37 12.06 -15.10
CA TRP A 80 12.27 13.37 -14.43
C TRP A 80 13.07 13.46 -13.13
N GLY A 81 13.84 12.42 -12.79
CA GLY A 81 14.55 12.33 -11.53
C GLY A 81 13.60 12.07 -10.34
N LEU A 82 14.18 11.66 -9.20
CA LEU A 82 13.41 11.34 -8.01
C LEU A 82 12.69 12.58 -7.41
N PRO A 83 13.34 13.75 -7.25
CA PRO A 83 12.66 14.92 -6.68
C PRO A 83 11.46 15.38 -7.51
N GLY A 84 11.60 15.44 -8.84
CA GLY A 84 10.49 15.81 -9.74
C GLY A 84 9.36 14.80 -9.73
N THR A 85 9.70 13.50 -9.63
CA THR A 85 8.70 12.42 -9.51
C THR A 85 7.90 12.56 -8.21
N ILE A 86 8.57 12.76 -7.07
CA ILE A 86 7.88 12.92 -5.77
C ILE A 86 7.02 14.18 -5.76
N ALA A 87 7.50 15.29 -6.32
CA ALA A 87 6.67 16.49 -6.49
C ALA A 87 5.40 16.20 -7.32
N GLY A 88 5.52 15.35 -8.36
CA GLY A 88 4.38 14.90 -9.17
C GLY A 88 3.35 14.08 -8.39
N LEU A 89 3.75 13.39 -7.32
CA LEU A 89 2.85 12.59 -6.47
C LEU A 89 1.80 13.44 -5.71
N THR A 90 1.96 14.76 -5.66
CA THR A 90 0.91 15.67 -5.16
C THR A 90 -0.39 15.54 -5.97
N SER A 91 -0.33 15.07 -7.22
CA SER A 91 -1.51 14.79 -8.05
C SER A 91 -2.41 13.70 -7.46
N VAL A 92 -1.86 12.78 -6.70
CA VAL A 92 -2.59 11.68 -6.04
C VAL A 92 -3.64 12.25 -5.10
N SER A 93 -3.27 13.25 -4.31
CA SER A 93 -4.18 13.92 -3.39
C SER A 93 -5.36 14.59 -4.11
N LEU A 94 -5.11 15.16 -5.29
CA LEU A 94 -6.18 15.77 -6.09
C LEU A 94 -7.25 14.75 -6.49
N VAL A 95 -6.84 13.54 -6.87
CA VAL A 95 -7.78 12.45 -7.21
C VAL A 95 -8.58 12.03 -5.96
N TYR A 96 -7.93 11.86 -4.82
CA TYR A 96 -8.63 11.55 -3.57
C TYR A 96 -9.61 12.66 -3.15
N PHE A 97 -9.23 13.94 -3.32
CA PHE A 97 -10.13 15.07 -3.01
C PHE A 97 -11.32 15.12 -3.96
N ALA A 98 -11.09 14.92 -5.25
CA ALA A 98 -12.16 14.84 -6.24
C ALA A 98 -13.13 13.69 -5.93
N MET A 99 -12.60 12.51 -5.58
CA MET A 99 -13.40 11.36 -5.21
C MET A 99 -14.14 11.57 -3.89
N SER A 100 -13.51 12.18 -2.89
CA SER A 100 -14.15 12.56 -1.62
C SER A 100 -15.33 13.50 -1.86
N ALA A 101 -15.14 14.54 -2.68
CA ALA A 101 -16.19 15.49 -3.03
C ALA A 101 -17.34 14.81 -3.79
N LEU A 102 -17.01 13.93 -4.73
CA LEU A 102 -17.98 13.17 -5.52
C LEU A 102 -18.85 12.26 -4.63
N VAL A 103 -18.20 11.53 -3.70
CA VAL A 103 -18.87 10.67 -2.72
C VAL A 103 -19.78 11.46 -1.79
N LYS A 104 -19.30 12.63 -1.34
CA LYS A 104 -20.08 13.53 -0.48
C LYS A 104 -21.34 14.04 -1.20
N TRP A 105 -21.23 14.32 -2.50
CA TRP A 105 -22.33 14.90 -3.29
C TRP A 105 -23.35 13.85 -3.77
N GLN A 106 -22.89 12.73 -4.32
CA GLN A 106 -23.75 11.73 -4.96
C GLN A 106 -23.95 10.44 -4.14
N GLY A 107 -23.22 10.31 -3.02
CA GLY A 107 -23.31 9.17 -2.13
C GLY A 107 -22.65 7.89 -2.68
N LYS A 108 -22.80 6.79 -1.93
CA LYS A 108 -22.21 5.48 -2.23
C LYS A 108 -22.65 4.89 -3.57
N LYS A 109 -23.89 5.13 -3.99
CA LYS A 109 -24.49 4.50 -5.21
C LYS A 109 -23.68 4.80 -6.48
N LEU A 110 -23.06 5.97 -6.56
CA LEU A 110 -22.22 6.31 -7.70
C LEU A 110 -20.93 5.50 -7.72
N LEU A 111 -20.32 5.29 -6.56
CA LEU A 111 -19.10 4.47 -6.44
C LEU A 111 -19.37 3.02 -6.86
N ASP A 112 -20.43 2.43 -6.34
CA ASP A 112 -20.85 1.06 -6.69
C ASP A 112 -21.13 0.91 -8.20
N ARG A 113 -21.49 2.01 -8.86
CA ARG A 113 -21.71 2.05 -10.31
C ARG A 113 -20.43 2.18 -11.11
N ILE A 114 -19.50 3.03 -10.68
CA ILE A 114 -18.23 3.32 -11.38
C ILE A 114 -17.21 2.23 -11.08
N PHE A 115 -17.12 1.81 -9.83
CA PHE A 115 -16.14 0.89 -9.29
C PHE A 115 -16.76 -0.39 -8.70
N PRO A 116 -17.44 -1.19 -9.53
CA PRO A 116 -17.92 -2.48 -9.05
C PRO A 116 -16.78 -3.47 -8.82
N PRO A 117 -17.00 -4.56 -8.07
CA PRO A 117 -15.96 -5.56 -7.78
C PRO A 117 -15.27 -6.14 -9.02
N VAL A 118 -15.96 -6.20 -10.17
CA VAL A 118 -15.37 -6.63 -11.45
C VAL A 118 -14.29 -5.69 -11.98
N VAL A 119 -14.20 -4.46 -11.48
CA VAL A 119 -13.12 -3.49 -11.78
C VAL A 119 -12.10 -3.47 -10.64
N ILE A 120 -12.57 -3.49 -9.38
CA ILE A 120 -11.69 -3.45 -8.20
C ILE A 120 -10.77 -4.68 -8.14
N GLY A 121 -11.33 -5.87 -8.31
CA GLY A 121 -10.57 -7.12 -8.19
C GLY A 121 -9.36 -7.18 -9.14
N PRO A 122 -9.54 -7.00 -10.46
CA PRO A 122 -8.43 -6.97 -11.40
C PRO A 122 -7.41 -5.86 -11.13
N ALA A 123 -7.83 -4.68 -10.66
CA ALA A 123 -6.90 -3.62 -10.29
C ALA A 123 -5.97 -4.04 -9.15
N ILE A 124 -6.51 -4.68 -8.10
CA ILE A 124 -5.70 -5.22 -6.99
C ILE A 124 -4.80 -6.37 -7.47
N ILE A 125 -5.30 -7.27 -8.33
CA ILE A 125 -4.46 -8.33 -8.93
C ILE A 125 -3.26 -7.72 -9.66
N LEU A 126 -3.48 -6.66 -10.43
CA LEU A 126 -2.43 -5.98 -11.17
C LEU A 126 -1.39 -5.32 -10.25
N ILE A 127 -1.79 -4.76 -9.10
CA ILE A 127 -0.84 -4.18 -8.14
C ILE A 127 0.19 -5.24 -7.72
N GLY A 128 -0.25 -6.45 -7.39
CA GLY A 128 0.66 -7.53 -7.03
C GLY A 128 1.47 -8.05 -8.23
N LEU A 129 0.80 -8.43 -9.31
CA LEU A 129 1.45 -9.14 -10.41
C LEU A 129 2.37 -8.26 -11.26
N SER A 130 2.11 -6.97 -11.40
CA SER A 130 2.98 -6.06 -12.18
C SER A 130 4.40 -5.93 -11.60
N LEU A 131 4.55 -6.22 -10.31
CA LEU A 131 5.83 -6.16 -9.61
C LEU A 131 6.52 -7.51 -9.45
N SER A 132 5.89 -8.60 -9.91
CA SER A 132 6.42 -9.97 -9.78
C SER A 132 7.78 -10.14 -10.46
N GLY A 133 7.97 -9.51 -11.64
CA GLY A 133 9.27 -9.49 -12.34
C GLY A 133 10.39 -8.90 -11.48
N SER A 134 10.14 -7.75 -10.85
CA SER A 134 11.12 -7.10 -9.97
C SER A 134 11.46 -7.98 -8.75
N ALA A 135 10.47 -8.67 -8.17
CA ALA A 135 10.70 -9.60 -7.06
C ALA A 135 11.64 -10.75 -7.48
N VAL A 136 11.39 -11.33 -8.67
CA VAL A 136 12.24 -12.40 -9.22
C VAL A 136 13.65 -11.87 -9.52
N ASP A 137 13.79 -10.68 -10.10
CA ASP A 137 15.09 -10.10 -10.43
C ASP A 137 15.93 -9.83 -9.16
N MET A 138 15.30 -9.35 -8.09
CA MET A 138 15.97 -9.21 -6.79
C MET A 138 16.31 -10.56 -6.17
N ALA A 139 15.43 -11.55 -6.24
CA ALA A 139 15.69 -12.90 -5.73
C ALA A 139 16.87 -13.59 -6.44
N LYS A 140 17.04 -13.34 -7.75
CA LYS A 140 18.15 -13.87 -8.57
C LYS A 140 19.54 -13.38 -8.10
N THR A 141 19.62 -12.28 -7.39
CA THR A 141 20.92 -11.78 -6.87
C THR A 141 21.56 -12.78 -5.90
N ASN A 142 20.74 -13.46 -5.09
CA ASN A 142 21.16 -14.59 -4.25
C ASN A 142 19.96 -15.45 -3.87
N TRP A 143 19.79 -16.59 -4.55
CA TRP A 143 18.68 -17.51 -4.32
C TRP A 143 18.68 -18.16 -2.92
N ILE A 144 19.85 -18.32 -2.28
CA ILE A 144 19.93 -18.89 -0.92
C ILE A 144 19.24 -17.92 0.05
N LEU A 145 19.57 -16.64 -0.01
CA LEU A 145 18.97 -15.63 0.82
C LEU A 145 17.47 -15.47 0.51
N ALA A 146 17.11 -15.49 -0.77
CA ALA A 146 15.72 -15.36 -1.20
C ALA A 146 14.86 -16.54 -0.69
N PHE A 147 15.29 -17.77 -0.88
CA PHE A 147 14.53 -18.92 -0.38
C PHE A 147 14.53 -19.00 1.15
N THR A 148 15.60 -18.61 1.81
CA THR A 148 15.62 -18.61 3.27
C THR A 148 14.59 -17.65 3.85
N SER A 149 14.56 -16.41 3.36
CA SER A 149 13.58 -15.43 3.83
C SER A 149 12.15 -15.81 3.45
N LEU A 150 11.92 -16.29 2.22
CA LEU A 150 10.62 -16.78 1.76
C LEU A 150 10.10 -17.95 2.59
N ILE A 151 10.91 -19.00 2.75
CA ILE A 151 10.52 -20.19 3.50
C ILE A 151 10.26 -19.84 4.97
N THR A 152 11.10 -19.01 5.58
CA THR A 152 10.88 -18.53 6.95
C THR A 152 9.52 -17.81 7.08
N ALA A 153 9.20 -16.91 6.16
CA ALA A 153 7.92 -16.21 6.18
C ALA A 153 6.75 -17.18 6.02
N ILE A 154 6.85 -18.17 5.11
CA ILE A 154 5.82 -19.21 4.93
C ILE A 154 5.66 -20.06 6.19
N LEU A 155 6.75 -20.49 6.81
CA LEU A 155 6.71 -21.31 8.02
C LEU A 155 6.05 -20.55 9.18
N VAL A 156 6.40 -19.28 9.37
CA VAL A 156 5.79 -18.42 10.38
C VAL A 156 4.29 -18.23 10.12
N LEU A 157 3.91 -17.96 8.88
CA LEU A 157 2.50 -17.76 8.49
C LEU A 157 1.66 -19.03 8.70
N THR A 158 2.24 -20.21 8.44
CA THR A 158 1.54 -21.50 8.42
C THR A 158 1.51 -22.17 9.78
N PHE A 159 2.65 -22.22 10.47
CA PHE A 159 2.81 -23.04 11.68
C PHE A 159 2.80 -22.24 12.99
N CYS A 160 3.13 -20.94 12.96
CA CYS A 160 3.08 -20.13 14.17
C CYS A 160 1.65 -19.77 14.54
N LYS A 161 1.43 -19.53 15.85
CA LYS A 161 0.15 -19.14 16.42
C LYS A 161 0.28 -17.81 17.17
N GLY A 162 -0.85 -17.19 17.45
CA GLY A 162 -0.90 -15.93 18.22
C GLY A 162 -0.17 -14.80 17.51
N LEU A 163 0.64 -14.06 18.26
CA LEU A 163 1.29 -12.84 17.80
C LEU A 163 2.37 -13.08 16.73
N MET A 164 3.08 -14.21 16.77
CA MET A 164 4.11 -14.53 15.79
C MET A 164 3.54 -14.70 14.39
N LYS A 165 2.31 -15.22 14.25
CA LYS A 165 1.64 -15.36 12.94
C LYS A 165 1.40 -14.01 12.25
N LEU A 166 1.43 -12.90 12.99
CA LEU A 166 1.16 -11.56 12.48
C LEU A 166 2.39 -10.88 11.86
N VAL A 167 3.58 -11.45 12.04
CA VAL A 167 4.85 -10.83 11.64
C VAL A 167 5.70 -11.73 10.71
N PRO A 168 5.09 -12.40 9.71
CA PRO A 168 5.81 -13.33 8.85
C PRO A 168 6.89 -12.64 8.01
N ILE A 169 6.60 -11.45 7.48
CA ILE A 169 7.50 -10.67 6.63
C ILE A 169 8.76 -10.30 7.41
N ILE A 170 8.60 -9.66 8.57
CA ILE A 170 9.75 -9.24 9.37
C ILE A 170 10.56 -10.43 9.88
N SER A 171 9.90 -11.56 10.21
CA SER A 171 10.60 -12.79 10.59
C SER A 171 11.47 -13.32 9.45
N GLY A 172 10.96 -13.34 8.22
CA GLY A 172 11.70 -13.72 7.03
C GLY A 172 12.87 -12.78 6.75
N VAL A 173 12.65 -11.47 6.88
CA VAL A 173 13.73 -10.47 6.74
C VAL A 173 14.82 -10.69 7.78
N ILE A 174 14.47 -10.85 9.07
CA ILE A 174 15.46 -11.04 10.14
C ILE A 174 16.30 -12.30 9.91
N VAL A 175 15.67 -13.44 9.62
CA VAL A 175 16.40 -14.70 9.40
C VAL A 175 17.25 -14.62 8.14
N GLY A 176 16.71 -14.08 7.04
CA GLY A 176 17.48 -13.89 5.79
C GLY A 176 18.67 -12.93 5.98
N TYR A 177 18.46 -11.87 6.75
CA TYR A 177 19.53 -10.90 7.06
C TYR A 177 20.63 -11.50 7.95
N VAL A 178 20.26 -12.29 8.98
CA VAL A 178 21.24 -13.00 9.81
C VAL A 178 22.10 -13.95 8.96
N ILE A 179 21.48 -14.69 8.05
CA ILE A 179 22.21 -15.57 7.13
C ILE A 179 23.10 -14.77 6.19
N ALA A 180 22.62 -13.63 5.69
CA ALA A 180 23.43 -12.75 4.85
C ALA A 180 24.68 -12.22 5.61
N ILE A 181 24.55 -11.90 6.91
CA ILE A 181 25.69 -11.55 7.77
C ILE A 181 26.67 -12.72 7.86
N CYS A 182 26.17 -13.94 8.11
CA CYS A 182 27.03 -15.14 8.19
C CYS A 182 27.74 -15.45 6.86
N MET A 183 27.14 -15.08 5.72
CA MET A 183 27.76 -15.21 4.39
C MET A 183 28.72 -14.07 4.03
N GLY A 184 28.78 -13.00 4.85
CA GLY A 184 29.64 -11.83 4.59
C GLY A 184 29.10 -10.90 3.49
N GLU A 185 27.79 -10.98 3.17
CA GLU A 185 27.15 -10.18 2.11
C GLU A 185 26.57 -8.85 2.60
N VAL A 186 26.75 -8.52 3.88
CA VAL A 186 26.23 -7.27 4.47
C VAL A 186 27.35 -6.27 4.67
N ASP A 187 27.20 -5.10 4.06
CA ASP A 187 28.08 -3.96 4.30
C ASP A 187 27.52 -3.08 5.44
N PHE A 188 28.25 -3.03 6.55
CA PHE A 188 27.92 -2.20 7.70
C PHE A 188 28.56 -0.80 7.67
N SER A 189 29.29 -0.43 6.63
CA SER A 189 29.95 0.88 6.53
C SER A 189 28.95 2.03 6.65
N GLY A 190 27.82 1.93 5.95
CA GLY A 190 26.74 2.89 6.04
C GLY A 190 26.12 2.98 7.44
N VAL A 191 25.96 1.84 8.13
CA VAL A 191 25.44 1.81 9.51
C VAL A 191 26.46 2.43 10.48
N ALA A 192 27.75 2.18 10.29
CA ALA A 192 28.78 2.76 11.10
C ALA A 192 28.86 4.29 10.97
N ALA A 193 28.74 4.79 9.74
CA ALA A 193 28.79 6.22 9.41
C ALA A 193 27.53 6.98 9.81
N ALA A 194 26.35 6.31 9.87
CA ALA A 194 25.07 6.95 10.16
C ALA A 194 25.03 7.56 11.57
N SER A 195 24.40 8.73 11.68
CA SER A 195 24.10 9.37 12.97
C SER A 195 23.04 8.59 13.74
N TRP A 196 23.06 8.67 15.07
CA TRP A 196 22.01 8.10 15.89
C TRP A 196 20.65 8.74 15.63
N PHE A 197 20.63 10.06 15.46
CA PHE A 197 19.42 10.82 15.15
C PHE A 197 19.60 11.53 13.82
N SER A 198 18.60 11.44 12.97
CA SER A 198 18.54 12.12 11.67
C SER A 198 17.15 12.74 11.46
N CYS A 199 17.11 13.82 10.67
CA CYS A 199 15.84 14.37 10.25
C CYS A 199 15.31 13.51 9.08
N PRO A 200 14.15 12.87 9.22
CA PRO A 200 13.62 11.96 8.18
C PRO A 200 12.91 12.69 7.04
N VAL A 201 13.06 14.01 6.91
CA VAL A 201 12.26 14.84 6.01
C VAL A 201 13.16 15.54 5.01
N SER A 202 12.77 15.54 3.75
CA SER A 202 13.40 16.34 2.69
C SER A 202 12.37 17.28 2.06
N PHE A 203 12.66 18.57 2.05
CA PHE A 203 11.83 19.60 1.41
C PHE A 203 12.28 19.93 -0.03
N ASP A 204 13.32 19.27 -0.53
CA ASP A 204 13.85 19.51 -1.88
C ASP A 204 12.83 19.23 -2.99
N THR A 205 11.88 18.36 -2.72
CA THR A 205 10.84 17.95 -3.67
C THR A 205 9.94 19.10 -4.09
N ILE A 206 9.66 20.07 -3.23
CA ILE A 206 8.76 21.20 -3.52
C ILE A 206 9.31 22.07 -4.63
N THR A 207 10.63 22.24 -4.68
CA THR A 207 11.31 23.10 -5.66
C THR A 207 11.39 22.50 -7.06
N HIS A 208 11.13 21.19 -7.20
CA HIS A 208 11.23 20.44 -8.45
C HIS A 208 9.87 20.13 -9.11
N PHE A 209 8.81 20.86 -8.73
CA PHE A 209 7.49 20.65 -9.33
C PHE A 209 7.51 20.86 -10.84
N SER A 210 6.93 19.91 -11.59
CA SER A 210 6.63 20.06 -13.00
C SER A 210 5.33 19.37 -13.37
N TRP A 211 4.68 19.86 -14.43
CA TRP A 211 3.39 19.33 -14.88
C TRP A 211 3.47 17.91 -15.45
N ALA A 212 4.61 17.53 -16.04
CA ALA A 212 4.74 16.23 -16.71
C ALA A 212 4.62 15.05 -15.71
N PRO A 213 5.44 14.93 -14.64
CA PRO A 213 5.26 13.88 -13.66
C PRO A 213 3.93 14.00 -12.89
N PHE A 214 3.42 15.23 -12.67
CA PHE A 214 2.12 15.45 -12.03
C PHE A 214 0.98 14.80 -12.85
N LEU A 215 0.91 15.07 -14.15
CA LEU A 215 -0.11 14.50 -15.03
C LEU A 215 0.08 12.98 -15.22
N TYR A 216 1.34 12.51 -15.24
CA TYR A 216 1.65 11.09 -15.34
C TYR A 216 1.14 10.28 -14.13
N MET A 217 1.28 10.81 -12.91
CA MET A 217 0.87 10.12 -11.68
C MET A 217 -0.65 10.17 -11.42
N LEU A 218 -1.35 11.14 -12.00
CA LEU A 218 -2.78 11.37 -11.74
C LEU A 218 -3.66 10.12 -12.02
N PRO A 219 -3.58 9.43 -13.17
CA PRO A 219 -4.40 8.25 -13.42
C PRO A 219 -4.01 7.03 -12.57
N VAL A 220 -2.76 6.95 -12.09
CA VAL A 220 -2.30 5.87 -11.22
C VAL A 220 -3.06 5.87 -9.89
N ALA A 221 -3.42 7.06 -9.40
CA ALA A 221 -4.15 7.23 -8.14
C ALA A 221 -5.54 6.56 -8.11
N ILE A 222 -6.10 6.18 -9.26
CA ILE A 222 -7.37 5.47 -9.31
C ILE A 222 -7.25 4.09 -8.63
N ALA A 223 -6.12 3.40 -8.80
CA ALA A 223 -5.92 2.07 -8.22
C ALA A 223 -5.96 2.08 -6.68
N PRO A 224 -5.17 2.91 -5.96
CA PRO A 224 -5.25 2.97 -4.50
C PRO A 224 -6.58 3.55 -3.98
N VAL A 225 -7.29 4.39 -4.74
CA VAL A 225 -8.65 4.80 -4.38
C VAL A 225 -9.59 3.59 -4.36
N LEU A 226 -9.45 2.66 -5.30
CA LEU A 226 -10.24 1.42 -5.33
C LEU A 226 -9.89 0.51 -4.14
N GLU A 227 -8.59 0.37 -3.84
CA GLU A 227 -8.08 -0.36 -2.70
C GLU A 227 -8.63 0.22 -1.39
N HIS A 228 -8.54 1.55 -1.21
CA HIS A 228 -9.09 2.26 -0.05
C HIS A 228 -10.58 1.95 0.20
N ILE A 229 -11.41 1.98 -0.86
CA ILE A 229 -12.82 1.65 -0.74
C ILE A 229 -12.99 0.24 -0.20
N GLY A 230 -12.27 -0.73 -0.77
CA GLY A 230 -12.28 -2.12 -0.32
C GLY A 230 -11.89 -2.26 1.15
N ASP A 231 -10.81 -1.61 1.55
CA ASP A 231 -10.28 -1.67 2.92
C ASP A 231 -11.22 -1.07 3.95
N VAL A 232 -11.91 0.04 3.63
CA VAL A 232 -12.90 0.62 4.52
C VAL A 232 -14.08 -0.33 4.75
N TYR A 233 -14.49 -1.12 3.75
CA TYR A 233 -15.48 -2.17 3.96
C TYR A 233 -14.97 -3.30 4.84
N VAL A 234 -13.73 -3.75 4.61
CA VAL A 234 -13.12 -4.84 5.38
C VAL A 234 -12.94 -4.42 6.85
N VAL A 235 -12.42 -3.23 7.11
CA VAL A 235 -12.25 -2.75 8.49
C VAL A 235 -13.58 -2.53 9.19
N SER A 236 -14.61 -2.10 8.44
CA SER A 236 -15.98 -1.97 8.98
C SER A 236 -16.52 -3.33 9.43
N ALA A 237 -16.33 -4.37 8.63
CA ALA A 237 -16.74 -5.73 8.97
C ALA A 237 -15.96 -6.28 10.18
N VAL A 238 -14.65 -6.07 10.23
CA VAL A 238 -13.79 -6.53 11.34
C VAL A 238 -14.12 -5.81 12.64
N ALA A 239 -14.34 -4.50 12.59
CA ALA A 239 -14.69 -3.69 13.75
C ALA A 239 -16.19 -3.79 14.14
N LYS A 240 -17.02 -4.42 13.30
CA LYS A 240 -18.47 -4.47 13.44
C LYS A 240 -19.10 -3.07 13.59
N LYS A 241 -18.58 -2.11 12.81
CA LYS A 241 -19.04 -0.71 12.77
C LYS A 241 -19.12 -0.27 11.31
N ASP A 242 -20.12 0.50 10.94
CA ASP A 242 -20.26 1.00 9.56
C ASP A 242 -19.50 2.32 9.37
N PHE A 243 -18.21 2.23 9.04
CA PHE A 243 -17.38 3.40 8.77
C PHE A 243 -17.67 4.05 7.41
N VAL A 244 -18.38 3.35 6.53
CA VAL A 244 -18.84 3.91 5.26
C VAL A 244 -19.94 4.94 5.49
N ALA A 245 -20.79 4.73 6.52
CA ALA A 245 -21.83 5.66 6.92
C ALA A 245 -21.29 6.73 7.89
N ASP A 246 -20.56 6.32 8.94
CA ASP A 246 -20.02 7.22 9.97
C ASP A 246 -18.56 6.86 10.33
N PRO A 247 -17.59 7.71 10.04
CA PRO A 247 -17.63 9.14 9.67
C PRO A 247 -17.98 9.42 8.22
N GLY A 248 -18.17 8.39 7.41
CA GLY A 248 -18.47 8.47 6.00
C GLY A 248 -17.25 8.30 5.09
N LEU A 249 -17.44 7.56 4.00
CA LEU A 249 -16.37 7.25 3.05
C LEU A 249 -15.69 8.50 2.47
N HIS A 250 -16.43 9.60 2.30
CA HIS A 250 -15.86 10.88 1.87
C HIS A 250 -14.80 11.42 2.84
N ARG A 251 -14.93 11.17 4.15
CA ARG A 251 -13.93 11.59 5.13
C ARG A 251 -12.71 10.69 5.13
N THR A 252 -12.89 9.39 4.95
CA THR A 252 -11.76 8.47 4.87
C THR A 252 -10.91 8.76 3.63
N MET A 253 -11.55 9.00 2.47
CA MET A 253 -10.87 9.44 1.25
C MET A 253 -10.17 10.80 1.41
N LEU A 254 -10.80 11.77 2.09
CA LEU A 254 -10.17 13.05 2.38
C LEU A 254 -8.94 12.88 3.26
N GLY A 255 -9.00 11.97 4.24
CA GLY A 255 -7.89 11.64 5.12
C GLY A 255 -6.69 11.07 4.35
N ASP A 256 -6.91 10.09 3.46
CA ASP A 256 -5.86 9.52 2.60
C ASP A 256 -5.28 10.60 1.66
N GLY A 257 -6.14 11.41 1.06
CA GLY A 257 -5.70 12.49 0.18
C GLY A 257 -4.78 13.50 0.89
N LEU A 258 -5.13 13.89 2.12
CA LEU A 258 -4.28 14.77 2.93
C LEU A 258 -2.99 14.07 3.38
N ALA A 259 -3.04 12.79 3.70
CA ALA A 259 -1.85 12.02 4.02
C ALA A 259 -0.89 11.94 2.83
N CYS A 260 -1.40 11.63 1.62
CA CYS A 260 -0.61 11.63 0.39
C CYS A 260 0.01 13.01 0.09
N LEU A 261 -0.77 14.08 0.26
CA LEU A 261 -0.27 15.45 0.04
C LEU A 261 0.87 15.77 1.01
N CYS A 262 0.67 15.50 2.30
CA CYS A 262 1.66 15.72 3.33
C CYS A 262 2.92 14.88 3.07
N SER A 263 2.75 13.61 2.72
CA SER A 263 3.88 12.71 2.39
C SER A 263 4.71 13.22 1.23
N ALA A 264 4.07 13.63 0.12
CA ALA A 264 4.77 14.20 -1.04
C ALA A 264 5.54 15.47 -0.69
N PHE A 265 4.98 16.36 0.13
CA PHE A 265 5.67 17.58 0.59
C PHE A 265 6.87 17.27 1.50
N LEU A 266 6.84 16.17 2.23
CA LEU A 266 7.91 15.74 3.13
C LEU A 266 8.94 14.82 2.45
N GLY A 267 8.80 14.59 1.14
CA GLY A 267 9.69 13.75 0.36
C GLY A 267 9.37 12.26 0.40
N GLY A 268 8.21 11.89 0.93
CA GLY A 268 7.76 10.51 1.09
C GLY A 268 6.94 9.96 -0.09
N PRO A 269 6.68 8.64 -0.09
CA PRO A 269 5.82 7.98 -1.07
C PRO A 269 4.34 8.28 -0.79
N PRO A 270 3.43 8.06 -1.77
CA PRO A 270 1.99 8.13 -1.51
C PRO A 270 1.57 7.11 -0.47
N GLU A 271 0.68 7.54 0.41
CA GLU A 271 0.13 6.69 1.46
C GLU A 271 -1.15 5.98 1.00
N THR A 272 -1.42 4.81 1.57
CA THR A 272 -2.66 4.05 1.37
C THR A 272 -3.04 3.30 2.64
N THR A 273 -4.27 2.82 2.70
CA THR A 273 -4.76 1.98 3.80
C THR A 273 -4.07 0.61 3.80
N TYR A 274 -3.70 0.10 4.98
CA TYR A 274 -3.01 -1.19 5.11
C TYR A 274 -3.94 -2.32 5.57
N SER A 275 -4.28 -3.18 4.62
CA SER A 275 -5.08 -4.40 4.86
C SER A 275 -4.41 -5.37 5.82
N GLU A 276 -3.06 -5.42 5.86
CA GLU A 276 -2.28 -6.26 6.77
C GLU A 276 -2.60 -5.94 8.22
N VAL A 277 -2.69 -4.65 8.55
CA VAL A 277 -3.05 -4.22 9.92
C VAL A 277 -4.51 -4.58 10.22
N THR A 278 -5.40 -4.45 9.24
CA THR A 278 -6.80 -4.89 9.38
C THR A 278 -6.88 -6.42 9.59
N GLY A 279 -6.06 -7.18 8.89
CA GLY A 279 -5.89 -8.62 9.13
C GLY A 279 -5.43 -8.93 10.55
N ALA A 280 -4.44 -8.21 11.06
CA ALA A 280 -3.97 -8.34 12.43
C ALA A 280 -5.07 -8.00 13.46
N MET A 281 -5.88 -6.97 13.21
CA MET A 281 -7.05 -6.65 14.03
C MET A 281 -8.07 -7.79 14.05
N SER A 282 -8.28 -8.46 12.92
CA SER A 282 -9.22 -9.60 12.85
C SER A 282 -8.78 -10.78 13.71
N ILE A 283 -7.47 -11.02 13.83
CA ILE A 283 -6.87 -12.10 14.63
C ILE A 283 -6.81 -11.73 16.11
N THR A 284 -6.32 -10.54 16.42
CA THR A 284 -6.16 -10.07 17.81
C THR A 284 -7.48 -9.64 18.45
N LYS A 285 -8.51 -9.38 17.64
CA LYS A 285 -9.80 -8.78 18.03
C LYS A 285 -9.63 -7.37 18.65
N VAL A 286 -8.50 -6.69 18.39
CA VAL A 286 -8.23 -5.34 18.87
C VAL A 286 -8.48 -4.35 17.74
N THR A 287 -9.59 -3.62 17.81
CA THR A 287 -10.04 -2.66 16.78
C THR A 287 -10.08 -1.22 17.31
N SER A 288 -9.22 -0.92 18.29
CA SER A 288 -9.18 0.41 18.92
C SER A 288 -8.38 1.41 18.09
N PRO A 289 -8.95 2.56 17.70
CA PRO A 289 -8.19 3.62 17.01
C PRO A 289 -7.00 4.15 17.86
N ALA A 290 -7.09 4.07 19.19
CA ALA A 290 -5.98 4.47 20.06
C ALA A 290 -4.74 3.59 19.87
N VAL A 291 -4.92 2.30 19.61
CA VAL A 291 -3.83 1.36 19.32
C VAL A 291 -3.13 1.73 18.01
N ILE A 292 -3.90 2.10 17.00
CA ILE A 292 -3.34 2.55 15.70
C ILE A 292 -2.56 3.87 15.86
N ARG A 293 -3.04 4.80 16.69
CA ARG A 293 -2.28 6.03 17.00
C ARG A 293 -0.95 5.74 17.70
N ILE A 294 -0.90 4.71 18.55
CA ILE A 294 0.35 4.26 19.17
C ILE A 294 1.29 3.68 18.08
N SER A 295 0.76 2.89 17.13
CA SER A 295 1.57 2.41 15.99
C SER A 295 2.16 3.58 15.19
N ALA A 296 1.34 4.61 14.90
CA ALA A 296 1.76 5.80 14.18
C ALA A 296 2.85 6.59 14.95
N ALA A 297 2.67 6.79 16.26
CA ALA A 297 3.67 7.42 17.11
C ALA A 297 4.98 6.64 17.13
N THR A 298 4.91 5.30 17.20
CA THR A 298 6.09 4.42 17.16
C THR A 298 6.81 4.51 15.82
N ALA A 299 6.08 4.61 14.69
CA ALA A 299 6.66 4.81 13.37
C ALA A 299 7.46 6.12 13.29
N ILE A 300 6.89 7.22 13.82
CA ILE A 300 7.58 8.52 13.91
C ILE A 300 8.83 8.40 14.80
N CYS A 301 8.74 7.74 15.94
CA CYS A 301 9.92 7.54 16.80
C CYS A 301 11.01 6.74 16.09
N PHE A 302 10.67 5.70 15.36
CA PHE A 302 11.64 4.88 14.61
C PHE A 302 12.26 5.64 13.45
N SER A 303 11.52 6.52 12.80
CA SER A 303 12.02 7.32 11.68
C SER A 303 13.14 8.30 12.07
N ILE A 304 13.20 8.73 13.32
CA ILE A 304 14.23 9.66 13.81
C ILE A 304 15.55 8.93 14.11
N VAL A 305 15.52 7.58 14.22
CA VAL A 305 16.72 6.78 14.51
C VAL A 305 17.48 6.50 13.22
N GLY A 306 18.48 7.33 12.90
CA GLY A 306 19.25 7.22 11.65
C GLY A 306 19.99 5.89 11.50
N LYS A 307 20.51 5.32 12.60
CA LYS A 307 21.12 3.97 12.61
C LYS A 307 20.13 2.90 12.14
N LEU A 308 18.83 3.02 12.48
CA LEU A 308 17.80 2.08 12.03
C LEU A 308 17.58 2.20 10.51
N SER A 309 17.49 3.42 9.99
CA SER A 309 17.35 3.65 8.54
C SER A 309 18.52 3.05 7.76
N ALA A 310 19.77 3.29 8.22
CA ALA A 310 20.96 2.72 7.62
C ALA A 310 20.99 1.17 7.71
N LEU A 311 20.53 0.59 8.81
CA LEU A 311 20.41 -0.86 8.97
C LEU A 311 19.42 -1.45 7.96
N LEU A 312 18.28 -0.79 7.74
CA LEU A 312 17.29 -1.24 6.76
C LEU A 312 17.81 -1.15 5.32
N GLN A 313 18.62 -0.14 5.00
CA GLN A 313 19.26 0.01 3.69
C GLN A 313 20.38 -1.02 3.45
N SER A 314 20.96 -1.58 4.50
CA SER A 314 22.00 -2.62 4.37
C SER A 314 21.43 -4.03 4.11
N ILE A 315 20.10 -4.20 4.05
CA ILE A 315 19.47 -5.50 3.77
C ILE A 315 19.74 -5.88 2.31
N PRO A 316 20.39 -7.05 2.03
CA PRO A 316 20.68 -7.48 0.67
C PRO A 316 19.42 -7.70 -0.18
N GLN A 317 19.52 -7.40 -1.48
CA GLN A 317 18.41 -7.52 -2.42
C GLN A 317 17.82 -8.94 -2.47
N GLY A 318 18.65 -9.99 -2.33
CA GLY A 318 18.20 -11.37 -2.28
C GLY A 318 17.20 -11.61 -1.15
N VAL A 319 17.46 -11.07 0.05
CA VAL A 319 16.53 -11.18 1.20
C VAL A 319 15.21 -10.49 0.88
N LEU A 320 15.27 -9.27 0.35
CA LEU A 320 14.06 -8.50 -0.02
C LEU A 320 13.28 -9.19 -1.14
N GLY A 321 13.97 -9.70 -2.15
CA GLY A 321 13.37 -10.43 -3.27
C GLY A 321 12.57 -11.64 -2.81
N GLY A 322 13.09 -12.44 -1.88
CA GLY A 322 12.38 -13.58 -1.30
C GLY A 322 11.07 -13.19 -0.61
N ILE A 323 11.10 -12.13 0.19
CA ILE A 323 9.90 -11.59 0.84
C ILE A 323 8.89 -11.04 -0.17
N MET A 324 9.38 -10.37 -1.21
CA MET A 324 8.51 -9.79 -2.24
C MET A 324 7.76 -10.82 -3.05
N LEU A 325 8.37 -11.99 -3.32
CA LEU A 325 7.67 -13.11 -3.98
C LEU A 325 6.40 -13.49 -3.23
N LEU A 326 6.46 -13.56 -1.90
CA LEU A 326 5.29 -13.84 -1.07
C LEU A 326 4.32 -12.66 -1.04
N LEU A 327 4.82 -11.45 -0.83
CA LEU A 327 4.00 -10.27 -0.63
C LEU A 327 3.19 -9.92 -1.87
N PHE A 328 3.81 -9.87 -3.05
CA PHE A 328 3.10 -9.54 -4.29
C PHE A 328 2.09 -10.62 -4.68
N GLY A 329 2.43 -11.91 -4.42
CA GLY A 329 1.48 -13.00 -4.58
C GLY A 329 0.27 -12.88 -3.63
N THR A 330 0.48 -12.48 -2.39
CA THR A 330 -0.62 -12.29 -1.43
C THR A 330 -1.50 -11.11 -1.82
N ILE A 331 -0.93 -9.97 -2.28
CA ILE A 331 -1.71 -8.84 -2.81
C ILE A 331 -2.58 -9.28 -4.00
N ALA A 332 -2.00 -9.99 -4.97
CA ALA A 332 -2.78 -10.52 -6.09
C ALA A 332 -3.91 -11.44 -5.62
N SER A 333 -3.66 -12.28 -4.61
CA SER A 333 -4.67 -13.16 -4.02
C SER A 333 -5.83 -12.40 -3.36
N VAL A 334 -5.57 -11.23 -2.75
CA VAL A 334 -6.63 -10.34 -2.21
C VAL A 334 -7.55 -9.86 -3.34
N GLY A 335 -7.02 -9.53 -4.51
CA GLY A 335 -7.84 -9.17 -5.67
C GLY A 335 -8.75 -10.32 -6.15
N VAL A 336 -8.20 -11.55 -6.19
CA VAL A 336 -9.00 -12.76 -6.49
C VAL A 336 -10.08 -12.97 -5.42
N GLN A 337 -9.72 -12.83 -4.15
CA GLN A 337 -10.67 -12.96 -3.04
C GLN A 337 -11.79 -11.91 -3.12
N ASN A 338 -11.49 -10.69 -3.54
CA ASN A 338 -12.49 -9.64 -3.75
C ASN A 338 -13.53 -10.06 -4.81
N LEU A 339 -13.10 -10.64 -5.94
CA LEU A 339 -14.00 -11.14 -6.97
C LEU A 339 -14.90 -12.26 -6.43
N MET A 340 -14.32 -13.21 -5.68
CA MET A 340 -15.05 -14.36 -5.12
C MET A 340 -16.07 -13.94 -4.04
N GLN A 341 -15.66 -13.10 -3.10
CA GLN A 341 -16.54 -12.65 -2.01
C GLN A 341 -17.73 -11.84 -2.51
N ASN A 342 -17.52 -11.04 -3.55
CA ASN A 342 -18.58 -10.27 -4.18
C ASN A 342 -19.36 -11.07 -5.24
N LYS A 343 -19.09 -12.39 -5.36
CA LYS A 343 -19.81 -13.31 -6.27
C LYS A 343 -19.87 -12.78 -7.71
N VAL A 344 -18.73 -12.28 -8.21
CA VAL A 344 -18.64 -11.83 -9.61
C VAL A 344 -18.83 -13.04 -10.51
N ASP A 345 -19.87 -13.03 -11.32
CA ASP A 345 -20.19 -14.16 -12.22
C ASP A 345 -19.22 -14.15 -13.42
N MET A 346 -18.34 -15.15 -13.46
CA MET A 346 -17.38 -15.35 -14.55
C MET A 346 -17.98 -15.99 -15.81
N ASN A 347 -19.25 -16.40 -15.77
CA ASN A 347 -19.97 -16.85 -16.96
C ASN A 347 -20.58 -15.69 -17.75
N GLU A 348 -20.69 -14.50 -17.13
CA GLU A 348 -21.11 -13.30 -17.83
C GLU A 348 -20.00 -12.80 -18.75
N THR A 349 -20.24 -12.81 -20.07
CA THR A 349 -19.30 -12.34 -21.10
C THR A 349 -18.77 -10.92 -20.80
N ARG A 350 -19.66 -10.05 -20.29
CA ARG A 350 -19.30 -8.69 -19.88
C ARG A 350 -18.19 -8.66 -18.83
N ASN A 351 -18.32 -9.46 -17.79
CA ASN A 351 -17.36 -9.51 -16.69
C ASN A 351 -16.02 -10.08 -17.16
N VAL A 352 -16.08 -11.15 -17.98
CA VAL A 352 -14.87 -11.75 -18.57
C VAL A 352 -14.13 -10.73 -19.45
N ILE A 353 -14.85 -9.96 -20.30
CA ILE A 353 -14.22 -8.92 -21.14
C ILE A 353 -13.50 -7.89 -20.27
N ILE A 354 -14.17 -7.35 -19.25
CA ILE A 354 -13.58 -6.31 -18.38
C ILE A 354 -12.30 -6.84 -17.72
N ILE A 355 -12.39 -8.01 -17.07
CA ILE A 355 -11.26 -8.61 -16.35
C ILE A 355 -10.11 -8.92 -17.31
N SER A 356 -10.39 -9.57 -18.46
CA SER A 356 -9.38 -9.97 -19.43
C SER A 356 -8.64 -8.77 -20.02
N VAL A 357 -9.37 -7.73 -20.43
CA VAL A 357 -8.76 -6.52 -21.00
C VAL A 357 -7.92 -5.80 -19.96
N MET A 358 -8.43 -5.65 -18.72
CA MET A 358 -7.68 -5.02 -17.64
C MET A 358 -6.36 -5.76 -17.37
N LEU A 359 -6.43 -7.07 -17.17
CA LEU A 359 -5.23 -7.88 -16.84
C LEU A 359 -4.23 -7.88 -17.99
N THR A 360 -4.69 -8.08 -19.22
CA THR A 360 -3.80 -8.14 -20.40
C THR A 360 -3.12 -6.80 -20.64
N MET A 361 -3.84 -5.68 -20.56
CA MET A 361 -3.24 -4.37 -20.79
C MET A 361 -2.32 -3.95 -19.65
N GLY A 362 -2.70 -4.25 -18.41
CA GLY A 362 -1.90 -3.90 -17.24
C GLY A 362 -0.59 -4.69 -17.15
N LEU A 363 -0.62 -6.02 -17.38
CA LEU A 363 0.57 -6.88 -17.35
C LEU A 363 1.38 -6.79 -18.64
N GLY A 364 0.72 -6.58 -19.78
CA GLY A 364 1.36 -6.45 -21.08
C GLY A 364 2.12 -5.14 -21.29
N GLY A 365 2.11 -4.23 -20.30
CA GLY A 365 2.85 -2.99 -20.37
C GLY A 365 2.29 -2.00 -21.41
N ALA A 366 0.97 -2.05 -21.69
CA ALA A 366 0.34 -1.11 -22.63
C ALA A 366 0.57 0.34 -22.22
N VAL A 367 0.91 1.19 -23.19
CA VAL A 367 1.13 2.62 -23.00
C VAL A 367 0.30 3.38 -24.02
N LEU A 368 -0.51 4.31 -23.55
CA LEU A 368 -1.17 5.31 -24.39
C LEU A 368 -0.49 6.65 -24.16
N SER A 369 0.11 7.19 -25.21
CA SER A 369 0.80 8.48 -25.16
C SER A 369 0.23 9.46 -26.17
N SER A 370 0.09 10.72 -25.76
CA SER A 370 -0.29 11.84 -26.62
C SER A 370 0.49 13.08 -26.20
N GLY A 371 1.48 13.48 -26.99
CA GLY A 371 2.39 14.56 -26.65
C GLY A 371 3.22 14.23 -25.41
N SER A 372 3.17 15.10 -24.41
CA SER A 372 3.85 14.94 -23.11
C SER A 372 3.05 14.10 -22.09
N PHE A 373 1.83 13.69 -22.44
CA PHE A 373 0.96 12.90 -21.58
C PHE A 373 1.07 11.41 -21.93
N ALA A 374 1.36 10.58 -20.96
CA ALA A 374 1.39 9.13 -21.13
C ALA A 374 0.67 8.45 -19.94
N ILE A 375 -0.18 7.48 -20.25
CA ILE A 375 -0.81 6.61 -19.26
C ILE A 375 -0.36 5.19 -19.54
N SER A 376 0.09 4.47 -18.55
CA SER A 376 0.58 3.10 -18.69
C SER A 376 0.22 2.20 -17.50
N GLY A 377 0.42 0.90 -17.68
CA GLY A 377 0.34 -0.08 -16.61
C GLY A 377 -1.01 -0.10 -15.86
N ILE A 378 -0.95 -0.10 -14.54
CA ILE A 378 -2.13 -0.21 -13.65
C ILE A 378 -3.09 0.97 -13.84
N GLY A 379 -2.57 2.19 -13.98
CA GLY A 379 -3.39 3.38 -14.17
C GLY A 379 -4.23 3.32 -15.45
N LEU A 380 -3.61 2.94 -16.57
CA LEU A 380 -4.31 2.75 -17.84
C LEU A 380 -5.37 1.66 -17.72
N SER A 381 -4.99 0.53 -17.14
CA SER A 381 -5.89 -0.61 -16.95
C SER A 381 -7.12 -0.25 -16.11
N ALA A 382 -6.93 0.50 -15.01
CA ALA A 382 -8.03 0.95 -14.15
C ALA A 382 -8.99 1.88 -14.90
N VAL A 383 -8.46 2.85 -15.68
CA VAL A 383 -9.29 3.74 -16.51
C VAL A 383 -10.10 2.94 -17.52
N ILE A 384 -9.46 1.99 -18.24
CA ILE A 384 -10.14 1.15 -19.23
C ILE A 384 -11.21 0.28 -18.57
N GLY A 385 -10.92 -0.32 -17.41
CA GLY A 385 -11.89 -1.10 -16.65
C GLY A 385 -13.14 -0.30 -16.30
N VAL A 386 -12.97 0.94 -15.85
CA VAL A 386 -14.08 1.86 -15.57
C VAL A 386 -14.87 2.19 -16.85
N VAL A 387 -14.19 2.53 -17.94
CA VAL A 387 -14.82 2.84 -19.23
C VAL A 387 -15.63 1.64 -19.74
N LEU A 388 -15.04 0.45 -19.76
CA LEU A 388 -15.72 -0.77 -20.17
C LEU A 388 -16.93 -1.07 -19.28
N ASN A 389 -16.80 -0.88 -17.97
CA ASN A 389 -17.91 -1.06 -17.04
C ASN A 389 -19.07 -0.11 -17.30
N LEU A 390 -18.81 1.12 -17.75
CA LEU A 390 -19.85 2.10 -18.04
C LEU A 390 -20.50 1.91 -19.41
N VAL A 391 -19.72 1.45 -20.41
CA VAL A 391 -20.14 1.32 -21.82
C VAL A 391 -20.80 -0.04 -22.09
N LEU A 392 -20.28 -1.12 -21.54
CA LEU A 392 -20.82 -2.45 -21.80
C LEU A 392 -22.22 -2.64 -21.17
N PRO A 393 -23.16 -3.23 -21.91
CA PRO A 393 -24.52 -3.44 -21.42
C PRO A 393 -24.54 -4.34 -20.18
N LYS A 394 -25.35 -4.00 -19.20
CA LYS A 394 -25.58 -4.86 -18.04
C LYS A 394 -26.49 -6.01 -18.45
N THR A 395 -26.07 -7.23 -18.18
CA THR A 395 -26.91 -8.40 -18.41
C THR A 395 -28.14 -8.31 -17.50
N LYS A 396 -29.33 -8.34 -18.07
CA LYS A 396 -30.55 -8.46 -17.27
C LYS A 396 -30.47 -9.79 -16.52
N LYS A 397 -30.51 -9.77 -15.18
CA LYS A 397 -30.72 -11.00 -14.41
C LYS A 397 -31.95 -11.67 -15.00
N LYS A 398 -31.84 -12.86 -15.59
CA LYS A 398 -33.00 -13.74 -15.78
C LYS A 398 -33.51 -14.04 -14.38
N GLU A 399 -34.66 -13.50 -14.06
CA GLU A 399 -35.46 -13.97 -12.92
C GLU A 399 -35.67 -15.46 -13.15
N ALA A 400 -35.09 -16.30 -12.31
CA ALA A 400 -35.31 -17.73 -12.26
C ALA A 400 -36.40 -18.02 -11.26
#